data_db4c13cc261a5dd63bcc61a30ae533de
#
_entry.id   db4c13cc261a5dd63bcc61a30ae533de
#
_cell.length_a   1.000
_cell.length_b   1.000
_cell.length_c   1.000
_cell.angle_alpha   90.00
_cell.angle_beta   90.00
_cell.angle_gamma   90.00
#
_symmetry.space_group_name_H-M   'P 1'
#
loop_
_entity.id
_entity.type
_entity.pdbx_description
1 polymer ?
#
loop_
_entity_poly.entity_id
_entity_poly.type
_entity_poly.pdbx_seq_one_letter_code
_entity_poly.pdbx_strand_id
1 'polypeptide(L)' 'MHVVYPGSFDPLTNGHLDVIQRASRLFEKVTVAVLENPSKRGQYLFSAEERLAIIREATAHLANVEAATFSGLLVDFVR' A
#
# COMPACT_ATOMS: atom_id res chain seq x y z
N MET A 1 -12.20 7.71 10.87
CA MET A 1 -12.15 6.26 10.51
C MET A 1 -10.84 5.92 9.85
N HIS A 2 -10.26 4.83 10.23
CA HIS A 2 -9.02 4.33 9.65
C HIS A 2 -9.36 3.29 8.60
N VAL A 3 -8.92 3.49 7.37
CA VAL A 3 -9.16 2.54 6.29
C VAL A 3 -7.85 1.96 5.79
N VAL A 4 -7.93 0.77 5.21
CA VAL A 4 -6.78 0.06 4.68
C VAL A 4 -7.01 -0.19 3.20
N TYR A 5 -6.00 0.13 2.39
CA TYR A 5 -6.03 -0.10 0.96
C TYR A 5 -4.96 -1.14 0.62
N PRO A 6 -5.34 -2.41 0.47
CA PRO A 6 -4.38 -3.46 0.18
C PRO A 6 -4.13 -3.63 -1.31
N GLY A 7 -2.94 -4.07 -1.64
CA GLY A 7 -2.58 -4.38 -3.01
C GLY A 7 -1.11 -4.74 -3.11
N SER A 8 -0.71 -5.26 -4.25
CA SER A 8 0.71 -5.56 -4.48
C SER A 8 1.49 -4.31 -4.92
N PHE A 9 0.83 -3.38 -5.63
CA PHE A 9 1.44 -2.12 -6.08
C PHE A 9 2.79 -2.34 -6.78
N ASP A 10 2.77 -3.15 -7.81
CA ASP A 10 3.98 -3.59 -8.50
C ASP A 10 3.92 -3.26 -10.00
N PRO A 11 4.08 -2.00 -10.37
CA PRO A 11 4.33 -0.81 -9.54
C PRO A 11 3.06 -0.08 -9.11
N LEU A 12 3.23 0.95 -8.30
CA LEU A 12 2.19 1.93 -8.04
C LEU A 12 1.84 2.65 -9.33
N THR A 13 0.54 2.78 -9.60
CA THR A 13 0.05 3.49 -10.80
C THR A 13 -0.65 4.79 -10.41
N ASN A 14 -0.92 5.63 -11.41
CA ASN A 14 -1.69 6.85 -11.17
C ASN A 14 -3.10 6.55 -10.68
N GLY A 15 -3.67 5.43 -11.12
CA GLY A 15 -4.97 4.99 -10.63
C GLY A 15 -4.95 4.65 -9.14
N HIS A 16 -3.92 3.96 -8.69
CA HIS A 16 -3.73 3.69 -7.26
C HIS A 16 -3.59 4.99 -6.47
N LEU A 17 -2.76 5.89 -6.97
CA LEU A 17 -2.51 7.16 -6.30
C LEU A 17 -3.77 8.00 -6.19
N ASP A 18 -4.59 8.02 -7.25
CA ASP A 18 -5.86 8.73 -7.24
C ASP A 18 -6.79 8.21 -6.12
N VAL A 19 -6.89 6.89 -5.99
CA VAL A 19 -7.68 6.28 -4.93
C VAL A 19 -7.15 6.66 -3.54
N ILE A 20 -5.84 6.62 -3.37
CA ILE A 20 -5.22 6.98 -2.10
C ILE A 20 -5.49 8.44 -1.75
N GLN A 21 -5.35 9.33 -2.72
CA GLN A 21 -5.59 10.75 -2.50
C GLN A 21 -7.05 11.04 -2.13
N ARG A 22 -7.98 10.38 -2.79
CA ARG A 22 -9.41 10.53 -2.46
C ARG A 22 -9.71 10.00 -1.07
N ALA A 23 -9.16 8.84 -0.73
CA ALA A 23 -9.34 8.26 0.60
C ALA A 23 -8.77 9.17 1.68
N SER A 24 -7.64 9.82 1.42
CA SER A 24 -7.01 10.71 2.40
C SER A 24 -7.88 11.91 2.75
N ARG A 25 -8.77 12.31 1.83
CA ARG A 25 -9.70 13.42 2.07
C ARG A 25 -10.96 12.98 2.79
N LEU A 26 -11.34 11.71 2.65
CA LEU A 26 -12.59 11.19 3.18
C LEU A 26 -12.43 10.57 4.57
N PHE A 27 -11.24 10.09 4.90
CA PHE A 27 -11.01 9.34 6.13
C PHE A 27 -9.88 9.98 6.94
N GLU A 28 -9.93 9.74 8.23
CA GLU A 28 -8.94 10.32 9.15
C GLU A 28 -7.55 9.74 8.90
N LYS A 29 -7.48 8.45 8.56
CA LYS A 29 -6.21 7.77 8.34
C LYS A 29 -6.37 6.70 7.27
N VAL A 30 -5.36 6.62 6.39
CA VAL A 30 -5.30 5.62 5.33
C VAL A 30 -3.98 4.86 5.45
N THR A 31 -4.07 3.54 5.51
CA THR A 31 -2.89 2.68 5.45
C THR A 31 -2.86 1.97 4.11
N VAL A 32 -1.79 2.19 3.35
CA VAL A 32 -1.55 1.45 2.11
C VAL A 32 -0.81 0.18 2.51
N ALA A 33 -1.46 -0.96 2.34
CA ALA A 33 -0.92 -2.25 2.75
C ALA A 33 -0.29 -2.95 1.53
N VAL A 34 1.02 -2.91 1.45
CA VAL A 34 1.76 -3.56 0.37
C VAL A 34 1.87 -5.04 0.67
N LEU A 35 1.15 -5.83 -0.10
CA LEU A 35 1.09 -7.27 0.13
C LEU A 35 2.25 -7.98 -0.56
N GLU A 36 2.87 -8.88 0.14
CA GLU A 36 3.90 -9.75 -0.40
C GLU A 36 3.52 -11.19 -0.12
N ASN A 37 3.37 -11.98 -1.18
CA ASN A 37 3.13 -13.41 -1.07
C ASN A 37 4.48 -14.13 -1.21
N PRO A 38 4.97 -14.79 -0.16
CA PRO A 38 6.26 -15.48 -0.23
C PRO A 38 6.36 -16.51 -1.36
N SER A 39 5.25 -17.12 -1.73
CA SER A 39 5.25 -18.10 -2.82
C SER A 39 5.45 -17.47 -4.19
N LYS A 40 5.33 -16.15 -4.28
CA LYS A 40 5.52 -15.40 -5.52
C LYS A 40 6.83 -14.62 -5.56
N ARG A 41 7.74 -14.91 -4.64
CA ARG A 41 9.05 -14.26 -4.66
C ARG A 41 9.74 -14.50 -6.00
N GLY A 42 10.32 -13.44 -6.53
CA GLY A 42 10.96 -13.49 -7.84
C GLY A 42 10.02 -13.24 -8.99
N GLN A 43 8.71 -13.16 -8.75
CA GLN A 43 7.73 -12.85 -9.78
C GLN A 43 7.30 -11.38 -9.77
N TYR A 44 7.72 -10.63 -8.76
CA TYR A 44 7.44 -9.20 -8.69
C TYR A 44 8.47 -8.41 -9.48
N LEU A 45 8.03 -7.29 -10.06
CA LEU A 45 8.94 -6.38 -10.76
C LEU A 45 9.87 -5.67 -9.79
N PHE A 46 9.36 -5.34 -8.62
CA PHE A 46 10.11 -4.65 -7.57
C PHE A 46 10.01 -5.42 -6.27
N SER A 47 11.04 -5.31 -5.44
CA SER A 47 11.00 -5.89 -4.10
C SER A 47 9.94 -5.18 -3.26
N ALA A 48 9.53 -5.81 -2.16
CA ALA A 48 8.57 -5.20 -1.25
C ALA A 48 9.10 -3.86 -0.72
N GLU A 49 10.39 -3.80 -0.43
CA GLU A 49 11.03 -2.58 0.08
C GLU A 49 11.02 -1.46 -0.98
N GLU A 50 11.28 -1.81 -2.24
CA GLU A 50 11.24 -0.84 -3.32
C GLU A 50 9.83 -0.32 -3.55
N ARG A 51 8.86 -1.21 -3.53
CA ARG A 51 7.44 -0.83 -3.68
C ARG A 51 7.01 0.10 -2.56
N LEU A 52 7.41 -0.23 -1.33
CA LEU A 52 7.10 0.58 -0.17
C LEU A 52 7.72 1.98 -0.27
N ALA A 53 8.97 2.06 -0.69
CA ALA A 53 9.66 3.33 -0.85
C ALA A 53 8.99 4.21 -1.90
N ILE A 54 8.58 3.63 -3.02
CA ILE A 54 7.87 4.35 -4.08
C ILE A 54 6.57 4.94 -3.54
N ILE A 55 5.80 4.16 -2.80
CA ILE A 55 4.53 4.61 -2.25
C ILE A 55 4.75 5.72 -1.24
N ARG A 56 5.71 5.57 -0.35
CA ARG A 56 6.01 6.59 0.66
C ARG A 56 6.41 7.91 0.03
N GLU A 57 7.21 7.86 -1.01
CA GLU A 57 7.62 9.07 -1.73
C GLU A 57 6.43 9.72 -2.42
N ALA A 58 5.61 8.94 -3.11
CA ALA A 58 4.47 9.44 -3.85
C ALA A 58 3.38 10.01 -2.95
N THR A 59 3.30 9.57 -1.68
CA THR A 59 2.28 10.01 -0.73
C THR A 59 2.84 10.91 0.38
N ALA A 60 4.07 11.35 0.25
CA ALA A 60 4.73 12.16 1.29
C ALA A 60 3.97 13.45 1.61
N HIS A 61 3.22 13.99 0.66
CA HIS A 61 2.43 15.21 0.85
C HIS A 61 1.09 14.95 1.54
N LEU A 62 0.76 13.71 1.83
CA LEU A 62 -0.51 13.32 2.47
C LEU A 62 -0.22 12.90 3.92
N ALA A 63 -0.46 13.81 4.85
CA ALA A 63 -0.05 13.63 6.25
C ALA A 63 -0.75 12.46 6.95
N ASN A 64 -1.95 12.09 6.50
CA ASN A 64 -2.73 11.02 7.11
C ASN A 64 -2.61 9.68 6.38
N VAL A 65 -1.65 9.56 5.47
CA VAL A 65 -1.40 8.32 4.73
C VAL A 65 -0.11 7.69 5.22
N GLU A 66 -0.16 6.42 5.54
CA GLU A 66 1.02 5.64 5.86
C GLU A 66 1.05 4.39 4.99
N ALA A 67 2.22 3.82 4.81
CA ALA A 67 2.39 2.61 4.02
C ALA A 67 3.23 1.61 4.80
N ALA A 68 2.87 0.34 4.68
CA ALA A 68 3.58 -0.73 5.36
C ALA A 68 3.49 -2.00 4.52
N THR A 69 4.44 -2.91 4.71
CA THR A 69 4.41 -4.20 4.04
C THR A 69 3.73 -5.24 4.94
N PHE A 70 3.02 -6.15 4.29
CA PHE A 70 2.37 -7.26 4.97
C PHE A 70 2.66 -8.52 4.17
N SER A 71 2.93 -9.61 4.87
CA SER A 71 3.15 -10.90 4.24
C SER A 71 2.19 -11.92 4.83
N GLY A 72 2.01 -13.05 4.13
CA GLY A 72 1.11 -14.08 4.57
C GLY A 72 -0.31 -13.87 4.09
N LEU A 73 -1.27 -14.38 4.86
CA LEU A 73 -2.67 -14.35 4.47
C LEU A 73 -3.31 -13.03 4.88
N LEU A 74 -3.98 -12.40 3.93
CA LEU A 74 -4.68 -11.14 4.19
C LEU A 74 -5.71 -11.28 5.29
N VAL A 75 -6.34 -12.43 5.39
CA VAL A 75 -7.36 -12.66 6.42
C VAL A 75 -6.82 -12.45 7.83
N ASP A 76 -5.55 -12.74 8.05
CA ASP A 76 -4.94 -12.54 9.37
C ASP A 76 -4.77 -11.06 9.68
N PHE A 77 -4.54 -10.28 8.66
CA PHE A 77 -4.33 -8.85 8.81
C PHE A 77 -5.65 -8.10 9.10
N VAL A 78 -6.72 -8.47 8.44
CA VAL A 78 -7.99 -7.72 8.57
C VAL A 78 -8.81 -8.11 9.79
N ARG A 79 -8.36 -9.07 10.52
CA ARG A 79 -9.00 -9.38 11.80
C ARG A 79 -8.56 -8.37 12.83
#